data_ad8be711a8acfcf50b999c6e707bd55b
#
_entry.id   ad8be711a8acfcf50b999c6e707bd55b
#
_cell.length_a   1.000
_cell.length_b   1.000
_cell.length_c   1.000
_cell.angle_alpha   90.00
_cell.angle_beta   90.00
_cell.angle_gamma   90.00
#
_symmetry.space_group_name_H-M   'P 1'
#
loop_
_entity.id
_entity.type
_entity.pdbx_description
1 polymer ?
#
loop_
_entity_poly.entity_id
_entity_poly.type
_entity_poly.pdbx_seq_one_letter_code
_entity_poly.pdbx_strand_id
1 'polypeptide(L)'
;IALCILGDSLMYSILPLEAANLGIGLSLVGVLLSANRLIRLFSNGWASAFFERWGARLPFIAVTLLGLISTLLYGVGWGFAVFLGARMLWGIAWSGLRQGGYQAVWHGGQANKGRLTGLLWGIVRLGSATAVLGGGFLYDRYGYGVTISVVAMLTVLALPVALQIHWPQALRGGAQPVDHGRVTPRMNQLQWTIWRNLLRAPLVRWLLAAGAIQLYLSGVVVSTTSIYLAGRLQSNEQSVLFGIGVATVTGLLQGARWLSDITVGPTIGRLSDRFGQPRMPLMLTLVAVLAILGLATLPNRAAVLCLFLYFLCDSGINVTLSAAASGVALRSDRPHHLIGAYTTAGDLGSALGPLLAFSIGRSLGLPFTYGVTAVIGLLVVWRYFALATQHRHAQSGM
;
A
#
# COMPACT_ATOMS: atom_id res chain seq x y z
N ILE A 1 -15.43 -0.40 -4.49
CA ILE A 1 -14.02 -0.57 -4.09
C ILE A 1 -13.83 -0.21 -2.63
N ALA A 2 -14.26 0.98 -2.16
CA ALA A 2 -14.08 1.40 -0.77
C ALA A 2 -14.67 0.42 0.26
N LEU A 3 -15.85 -0.13 -0.01
CA LEU A 3 -16.48 -1.12 0.86
C LEU A 3 -15.72 -2.46 0.87
N CYS A 4 -15.12 -2.87 -0.23
CA CYS A 4 -14.33 -4.10 -0.30
C CYS A 4 -13.00 -4.01 0.45
N ILE A 5 -12.36 -2.82 0.50
CA ILE A 5 -11.04 -2.67 1.13
C ILE A 5 -11.11 -2.63 2.67
N LEU A 6 -12.30 -2.52 3.25
CA LEU A 6 -12.49 -2.41 4.70
C LEU A 6 -11.81 -3.57 5.45
N GLY A 7 -12.08 -4.81 5.03
CA GLY A 7 -11.51 -6.01 5.66
C GLY A 7 -9.98 -6.06 5.58
N ASP A 8 -9.41 -5.76 4.42
CA ASP A 8 -7.95 -5.75 4.25
C ASP A 8 -7.25 -4.71 5.10
N SER A 9 -7.73 -3.47 5.04
CA SER A 9 -7.10 -2.36 5.77
C SER A 9 -7.16 -2.58 7.30
N LEU A 10 -8.25 -3.12 7.79
CA LEU A 10 -8.44 -3.45 9.19
C LEU A 10 -7.45 -4.52 9.68
N MET A 11 -7.14 -5.52 8.86
CA MET A 11 -6.22 -6.61 9.23
C MET A 11 -4.83 -6.12 9.62
N TYR A 12 -4.35 -5.01 9.04
CA TYR A 12 -3.04 -4.45 9.41
C TYR A 12 -3.00 -3.90 10.85
N SER A 13 -4.12 -3.50 11.40
CA SER A 13 -4.20 -2.95 12.76
C SER A 13 -4.56 -4.01 13.82
N ILE A 14 -5.51 -4.91 13.53
CA ILE A 14 -6.06 -5.83 14.54
C ILE A 14 -5.49 -7.25 14.47
N LEU A 15 -5.13 -7.78 13.29
CA LEU A 15 -4.63 -9.15 13.18
C LEU A 15 -3.40 -9.42 14.06
N PRO A 16 -2.41 -8.50 14.15
CA PRO A 16 -1.27 -8.73 15.04
C PRO A 16 -1.65 -8.82 16.54
N LEU A 17 -2.70 -8.11 16.97
CA LEU A 17 -3.19 -8.14 18.35
C LEU A 17 -3.98 -9.41 18.64
N GLU A 18 -4.75 -9.91 17.68
CA GLU A 18 -5.67 -11.04 17.83
C GLU A 18 -5.01 -12.39 17.49
N ALA A 19 -3.82 -12.39 16.90
CA ALA A 19 -3.17 -13.58 16.37
C ALA A 19 -3.10 -14.74 17.35
N ALA A 20 -2.77 -14.47 18.62
CA ALA A 20 -2.71 -15.49 19.67
C ALA A 20 -4.08 -16.16 19.93
N ASN A 21 -5.15 -15.37 20.00
CA ASN A 21 -6.52 -15.88 20.21
C ASN A 21 -7.02 -16.68 19.01
N LEU A 22 -6.53 -16.36 17.80
CA LEU A 22 -6.84 -17.10 16.57
C LEU A 22 -5.95 -18.34 16.36
N GLY A 23 -5.08 -18.68 17.31
CA GLY A 23 -4.13 -19.79 17.21
C GLY A 23 -3.05 -19.58 16.14
N ILE A 24 -2.76 -18.32 15.77
CA ILE A 24 -1.79 -17.96 14.75
C ILE A 24 -0.49 -17.47 15.42
N GLY A 25 0.62 -18.16 15.14
CA GLY A 25 1.91 -17.71 15.64
C GLY A 25 2.28 -16.32 15.09
N LEU A 26 2.85 -15.46 15.94
CA LEU A 26 3.15 -14.07 15.58
C LEU A 26 4.05 -13.95 14.34
N SER A 27 5.01 -14.86 14.16
CA SER A 27 5.86 -14.93 12.94
C SER A 27 5.05 -15.18 11.68
N LEU A 28 3.95 -15.93 11.77
CA LEU A 28 3.07 -16.24 10.64
C LEU A 28 2.17 -15.04 10.25
N VAL A 29 1.95 -14.08 11.16
CA VAL A 29 1.23 -12.84 10.83
C VAL A 29 1.94 -12.09 9.71
N GLY A 30 3.27 -12.03 9.72
CA GLY A 30 4.05 -11.44 8.64
C GLY A 30 3.78 -12.11 7.28
N VAL A 31 3.70 -13.43 7.25
CA VAL A 31 3.35 -14.20 6.05
C VAL A 31 1.95 -13.82 5.56
N LEU A 32 0.96 -13.79 6.47
CA LEU A 32 -0.41 -13.42 6.14
C LEU A 32 -0.52 -12.01 5.57
N LEU A 33 0.11 -11.03 6.20
CA LEU A 33 0.08 -9.64 5.75
C LEU A 33 0.84 -9.41 4.44
N SER A 34 1.78 -10.28 4.09
CA SER A 34 2.54 -10.24 2.85
C SER A 34 1.87 -10.99 1.70
N ALA A 35 1.13 -12.05 2.00
CA ALA A 35 0.54 -12.96 1.01
C ALA A 35 -0.33 -12.26 -0.03
N ASN A 36 -1.16 -11.29 0.40
CA ASN A 36 -2.02 -10.53 -0.51
C ASN A 36 -1.23 -9.68 -1.52
N ARG A 37 -0.02 -9.25 -1.16
CA ARG A 37 0.84 -8.44 -2.03
C ARG A 37 1.69 -9.31 -2.95
N LEU A 38 2.16 -10.45 -2.44
CA LEU A 38 2.91 -11.41 -3.25
C LEU A 38 2.05 -12.01 -4.37
N ILE A 39 0.81 -12.39 -4.08
CA ILE A 39 -0.08 -12.95 -5.10
C ILE A 39 -0.39 -11.93 -6.21
N ARG A 40 -0.36 -10.61 -5.92
CA ARG A 40 -0.58 -9.57 -6.92
C ARG A 40 0.49 -9.52 -8.00
N LEU A 41 1.70 -9.97 -7.73
CA LEU A 41 2.75 -10.08 -8.75
C LEU A 41 2.31 -10.96 -9.92
N PHE A 42 1.48 -11.96 -9.64
CA PHE A 42 0.91 -12.87 -10.64
C PHE A 42 -0.47 -12.45 -11.10
N SER A 43 -1.34 -12.07 -10.18
CA SER A 43 -2.75 -11.81 -10.48
C SER A 43 -3.00 -10.49 -11.21
N ASN A 44 -2.07 -9.53 -11.20
CA ASN A 44 -2.22 -8.28 -11.96
C ASN A 44 -2.32 -8.53 -13.47
N GLY A 45 -1.46 -9.39 -14.03
CA GLY A 45 -1.51 -9.76 -15.44
C GLY A 45 -2.77 -10.56 -15.80
N TRP A 46 -3.14 -11.50 -14.93
CA TRP A 46 -4.35 -12.29 -15.11
C TRP A 46 -5.63 -11.42 -15.04
N ALA A 47 -5.68 -10.44 -14.13
CA ALA A 47 -6.80 -9.52 -14.05
C ALA A 47 -6.98 -8.72 -15.34
N SER A 48 -5.90 -8.20 -15.93
CA SER A 48 -5.98 -7.48 -17.21
C SER A 48 -6.58 -8.37 -18.32
N ALA A 49 -6.07 -9.59 -18.49
CA ALA A 49 -6.57 -10.54 -19.50
C ALA A 49 -8.04 -10.92 -19.25
N PHE A 50 -8.45 -11.05 -17.99
CA PHE A 50 -9.83 -11.36 -17.63
C PHE A 50 -10.78 -10.23 -18.02
N PHE A 51 -10.41 -8.97 -17.78
CA PHE A 51 -11.18 -7.80 -18.18
C PHE A 51 -11.21 -7.60 -19.70
N GLU A 52 -10.12 -7.88 -20.41
CA GLU A 52 -10.07 -7.82 -21.87
C GLU A 52 -11.00 -8.85 -22.51
N ARG A 53 -11.03 -10.08 -21.97
CA ARG A 53 -11.82 -11.17 -22.54
C ARG A 53 -13.32 -11.04 -22.27
N TRP A 54 -13.72 -10.62 -21.06
CA TRP A 54 -15.10 -10.66 -20.58
C TRP A 54 -15.74 -9.27 -20.43
N GLY A 55 -15.03 -8.21 -20.82
CA GLY A 55 -15.46 -6.84 -20.58
C GLY A 55 -15.32 -6.44 -19.10
N ALA A 56 -15.84 -5.26 -18.73
CA ALA A 56 -15.63 -4.74 -17.37
C ALA A 56 -16.66 -5.24 -16.35
N ARG A 57 -17.92 -5.45 -16.76
CA ARG A 57 -19.04 -5.70 -15.82
C ARG A 57 -18.88 -7.02 -15.07
N LEU A 58 -18.76 -8.12 -15.78
CA LEU A 58 -18.69 -9.47 -15.19
C LEU A 58 -17.44 -9.65 -14.32
N PRO A 59 -16.22 -9.31 -14.80
CA PRO A 59 -15.03 -9.36 -13.97
C PRO A 59 -15.12 -8.49 -12.72
N PHE A 60 -15.67 -7.28 -12.80
CA PHE A 60 -15.80 -6.40 -11.65
C PHE A 60 -16.73 -6.95 -10.58
N ILE A 61 -17.85 -7.55 -10.96
CA ILE A 61 -18.77 -8.25 -10.04
C ILE A 61 -18.06 -9.45 -9.39
N ALA A 62 -17.39 -10.28 -10.20
CA ALA A 62 -16.69 -11.45 -9.72
C ALA A 62 -15.59 -11.10 -8.69
N VAL A 63 -14.78 -10.09 -8.95
CA VAL A 63 -13.73 -9.68 -8.00
C VAL A 63 -14.29 -8.97 -6.76
N THR A 64 -15.46 -8.29 -6.88
CA THR A 64 -16.20 -7.76 -5.73
C THR A 64 -16.68 -8.91 -4.83
N LEU A 65 -17.21 -9.97 -5.42
CA LEU A 65 -17.61 -11.18 -4.69
C LEU A 65 -16.42 -11.88 -4.03
N LEU A 66 -15.27 -11.99 -4.72
CA LEU A 66 -14.03 -12.51 -4.11
C LEU A 66 -13.57 -11.67 -2.92
N GLY A 67 -13.66 -10.35 -3.01
CA GLY A 67 -13.36 -9.45 -1.89
C GLY A 67 -14.29 -9.64 -0.70
N LEU A 68 -15.57 -9.83 -0.95
CA LEU A 68 -16.57 -10.18 0.08
C LEU A 68 -16.25 -11.52 0.74
N ILE A 69 -16.00 -12.58 -0.05
CA ILE A 69 -15.64 -13.90 0.46
C ILE A 69 -14.39 -13.82 1.33
N SER A 70 -13.37 -13.09 0.88
CA SER A 70 -12.15 -12.87 1.66
C SER A 70 -12.46 -12.26 3.04
N THR A 71 -13.33 -11.24 3.10
CA THR A 71 -13.70 -10.58 4.35
C THR A 71 -14.52 -11.52 5.27
N LEU A 72 -15.44 -12.28 4.70
CA LEU A 72 -16.21 -13.29 5.45
C LEU A 72 -15.32 -14.38 6.05
N LEU A 73 -14.30 -14.83 5.32
CA LEU A 73 -13.35 -15.84 5.81
C LEU A 73 -12.53 -15.36 7.02
N TYR A 74 -12.28 -14.05 7.16
CA TYR A 74 -11.67 -13.52 8.40
C TYR A 74 -12.57 -13.74 9.62
N GLY A 75 -13.89 -13.77 9.45
CA GLY A 75 -14.86 -14.02 10.52
C GLY A 75 -14.94 -15.48 10.96
N VAL A 76 -14.52 -16.42 10.12
CA VAL A 76 -14.61 -17.87 10.43
C VAL A 76 -13.61 -18.29 11.52
N GLY A 77 -12.45 -17.64 11.62
CA GLY A 77 -11.49 -17.83 12.71
C GLY A 77 -10.76 -19.19 12.72
N TRP A 78 -10.75 -19.96 11.62
CA TRP A 78 -10.18 -21.31 11.53
C TRP A 78 -8.66 -21.35 11.31
N GLY A 79 -7.92 -20.48 11.99
CA GLY A 79 -6.46 -20.53 12.03
C GLY A 79 -5.76 -20.09 10.74
N PHE A 80 -4.45 -20.37 10.69
CA PHE A 80 -3.54 -19.83 9.67
C PHE A 80 -3.96 -20.13 8.22
N ALA A 81 -4.35 -21.36 7.90
CA ALA A 81 -4.61 -21.76 6.52
C ALA A 81 -5.80 -21.01 5.89
N VAL A 82 -6.88 -20.82 6.65
CA VAL A 82 -8.06 -20.08 6.17
C VAL A 82 -7.74 -18.60 6.01
N PHE A 83 -7.00 -18.01 6.97
CA PHE A 83 -6.51 -16.63 6.83
C PHE A 83 -5.58 -16.46 5.64
N LEU A 84 -4.68 -17.41 5.38
CA LEU A 84 -3.80 -17.37 4.20
C LEU A 84 -4.61 -17.39 2.91
N GLY A 85 -5.57 -18.31 2.80
CA GLY A 85 -6.49 -18.37 1.67
C GLY A 85 -7.26 -17.05 1.48
N ALA A 86 -7.81 -16.49 2.56
CA ALA A 86 -8.50 -15.21 2.54
C ALA A 86 -7.59 -14.06 2.07
N ARG A 87 -6.35 -14.00 2.54
CA ARG A 87 -5.37 -12.99 2.13
C ARG A 87 -4.98 -13.12 0.65
N MET A 88 -4.84 -14.34 0.15
CA MET A 88 -4.57 -14.59 -1.28
C MET A 88 -5.77 -14.20 -2.14
N LEU A 89 -7.00 -14.60 -1.75
CA LEU A 89 -8.23 -14.18 -2.43
C LEU A 89 -8.37 -12.66 -2.48
N TRP A 90 -8.07 -11.97 -1.39
CA TRP A 90 -8.05 -10.52 -1.38
C TRP A 90 -7.04 -9.95 -2.37
N GLY A 91 -5.83 -10.49 -2.44
CA GLY A 91 -4.82 -10.04 -3.39
C GLY A 91 -5.29 -10.13 -4.84
N ILE A 92 -5.96 -11.24 -5.21
CA ILE A 92 -6.58 -11.45 -6.53
C ILE A 92 -7.73 -10.43 -6.75
N ALA A 93 -8.62 -10.30 -5.76
CA ALA A 93 -9.73 -9.37 -5.80
C ALA A 93 -9.25 -7.93 -6.00
N TRP A 94 -8.22 -7.52 -5.27
CA TRP A 94 -7.63 -6.19 -5.38
C TRP A 94 -7.04 -5.89 -6.76
N SER A 95 -6.37 -6.87 -7.39
CA SER A 95 -5.87 -6.73 -8.76
C SER A 95 -7.00 -6.40 -9.73
N GLY A 96 -8.13 -7.08 -9.63
CA GLY A 96 -9.29 -6.84 -10.48
C GLY A 96 -10.06 -5.56 -10.13
N LEU A 97 -10.27 -5.27 -8.83
CA LEU A 97 -10.92 -4.02 -8.39
C LEU A 97 -10.15 -2.79 -8.86
N ARG A 98 -8.82 -2.82 -8.76
CA ARG A 98 -7.95 -1.76 -9.27
C ARG A 98 -8.04 -1.62 -10.79
N GLN A 99 -8.04 -2.73 -11.52
CA GLN A 99 -8.18 -2.74 -12.98
C GLN A 99 -9.53 -2.17 -13.41
N GLY A 100 -10.63 -2.57 -12.78
CA GLY A 100 -11.95 -2.02 -13.06
C GLY A 100 -12.06 -0.53 -12.75
N GLY A 101 -11.45 -0.08 -11.64
CA GLY A 101 -11.36 1.34 -11.30
C GLY A 101 -10.65 2.16 -12.37
N TYR A 102 -9.51 1.69 -12.88
CA TYR A 102 -8.79 2.36 -13.97
C TYR A 102 -9.59 2.36 -15.28
N GLN A 103 -10.27 1.28 -15.62
CA GLN A 103 -11.13 1.27 -16.80
C GLN A 103 -12.25 2.30 -16.71
N ALA A 104 -12.89 2.45 -15.54
CA ALA A 104 -13.89 3.48 -15.32
C ALA A 104 -13.32 4.90 -15.52
N VAL A 105 -12.10 5.15 -15.03
CA VAL A 105 -11.40 6.43 -15.22
C VAL A 105 -11.09 6.69 -16.70
N TRP A 106 -10.56 5.69 -17.41
CA TRP A 106 -10.17 5.88 -18.83
C TRP A 106 -11.33 6.21 -19.74
N HIS A 107 -12.55 5.71 -19.44
CA HIS A 107 -13.76 5.96 -20.22
C HIS A 107 -14.56 7.18 -19.75
N GLY A 108 -14.16 7.80 -18.63
CA GLY A 108 -14.78 9.02 -18.10
C GLY A 108 -14.41 10.32 -18.83
N GLY A 109 -13.72 10.23 -19.98
CA GLY A 109 -13.32 11.36 -20.84
C GLY A 109 -11.89 11.83 -20.63
N GLN A 110 -11.20 12.16 -21.73
CA GLN A 110 -9.77 12.54 -21.75
C GLN A 110 -9.47 13.79 -20.89
N ALA A 111 -10.36 14.78 -20.92
CA ALA A 111 -10.18 16.06 -20.23
C ALA A 111 -10.20 15.94 -18.69
N ASN A 112 -10.81 14.88 -18.13
CA ASN A 112 -11.04 14.72 -16.69
C ASN A 112 -10.24 13.58 -16.04
N LYS A 113 -9.31 12.94 -16.75
CA LYS A 113 -8.57 11.75 -16.26
C LYS A 113 -7.87 11.99 -14.93
N GLY A 114 -7.18 13.10 -14.77
CA GLY A 114 -6.50 13.43 -13.51
C GLY A 114 -7.48 13.56 -12.34
N ARG A 115 -8.60 14.28 -12.52
CA ARG A 115 -9.65 14.44 -11.51
C ARG A 115 -10.30 13.09 -11.14
N LEU A 116 -10.61 12.26 -12.12
CA LEU A 116 -11.22 10.95 -11.91
C LEU A 116 -10.26 9.97 -11.23
N THR A 117 -8.96 10.00 -11.59
CA THR A 117 -7.94 9.22 -10.89
C THR A 117 -7.80 9.66 -9.43
N GLY A 118 -7.77 10.96 -9.19
CA GLY A 118 -7.75 11.52 -7.83
C GLY A 118 -8.96 11.11 -7.01
N LEU A 119 -10.16 11.15 -7.61
CA LEU A 119 -11.40 10.71 -6.96
C LEU A 119 -11.38 9.20 -6.65
N LEU A 120 -10.94 8.37 -7.60
CA LEU A 120 -10.81 6.93 -7.41
C LEU A 120 -9.94 6.61 -6.19
N TRP A 121 -8.73 7.17 -6.16
CA TRP A 121 -7.81 6.93 -5.04
C TRP A 121 -8.26 7.59 -3.75
N GLY A 122 -8.90 8.75 -3.81
CA GLY A 122 -9.52 9.42 -2.66
C GLY A 122 -10.58 8.54 -1.99
N ILE A 123 -11.47 7.93 -2.77
CA ILE A 123 -12.50 7.00 -2.28
C ILE A 123 -11.86 5.74 -1.67
N VAL A 124 -10.82 5.19 -2.29
CA VAL A 124 -10.08 4.05 -1.76
C VAL A 124 -9.43 4.39 -0.41
N ARG A 125 -8.77 5.55 -0.31
CA ARG A 125 -8.13 6.03 0.93
C ARG A 125 -9.16 6.28 2.04
N LEU A 126 -10.31 6.86 1.68
CA LEU A 126 -11.40 7.07 2.63
C LEU A 126 -11.92 5.73 3.18
N GLY A 127 -12.11 4.71 2.33
CA GLY A 127 -12.47 3.37 2.76
C GLY A 127 -11.44 2.78 3.74
N SER A 128 -10.15 2.87 3.40
CA SER A 128 -9.08 2.40 4.28
C SER A 128 -9.04 3.15 5.62
N ALA A 129 -9.20 4.48 5.61
CA ALA A 129 -9.24 5.30 6.82
C ALA A 129 -10.44 4.92 7.71
N THR A 130 -11.63 4.80 7.12
CA THR A 130 -12.85 4.40 7.85
C THR A 130 -12.68 3.02 8.50
N ALA A 131 -12.06 2.07 7.77
CA ALA A 131 -11.82 0.73 8.29
C ALA A 131 -10.93 0.72 9.54
N VAL A 132 -9.80 1.43 9.50
CA VAL A 132 -8.85 1.41 10.62
C VAL A 132 -9.32 2.28 11.79
N LEU A 133 -9.98 3.42 11.52
CA LEU A 133 -10.55 4.30 12.55
C LEU A 133 -11.74 3.63 13.26
N GLY A 134 -12.78 3.30 12.49
CA GLY A 134 -13.98 2.68 13.03
C GLY A 134 -13.74 1.27 13.55
N GLY A 135 -12.96 0.48 12.81
CA GLY A 135 -12.65 -0.90 13.19
C GLY A 135 -11.74 -1.00 14.42
N GLY A 136 -10.77 -0.09 14.59
CA GLY A 136 -9.95 -0.04 15.81
C GLY A 136 -10.79 0.26 17.05
N PHE A 137 -11.71 1.24 16.96
CA PHE A 137 -12.65 1.58 18.04
C PHE A 137 -13.60 0.40 18.37
N LEU A 138 -14.18 -0.23 17.33
CA LEU A 138 -15.07 -1.37 17.52
C LEU A 138 -14.33 -2.55 18.15
N TYR A 139 -13.09 -2.80 17.75
CA TYR A 139 -12.26 -3.88 18.29
C TYR A 139 -11.99 -3.69 19.80
N ASP A 140 -11.56 -2.49 20.19
CA ASP A 140 -11.27 -2.20 21.61
C ASP A 140 -12.54 -2.25 22.48
N ARG A 141 -13.71 -1.93 21.91
CA ARG A 141 -14.97 -1.86 22.66
C ARG A 141 -15.77 -3.17 22.68
N TYR A 142 -15.76 -3.90 21.56
CA TYR A 142 -16.64 -5.05 21.34
C TYR A 142 -15.91 -6.34 20.93
N GLY A 143 -14.59 -6.27 20.78
CA GLY A 143 -13.73 -7.39 20.39
C GLY A 143 -13.77 -7.73 18.90
N TYR A 144 -12.99 -8.76 18.55
CA TYR A 144 -12.74 -9.17 17.18
C TYR A 144 -14.01 -9.60 16.42
N GLY A 145 -14.82 -10.49 17.02
CA GLY A 145 -15.99 -11.07 16.35
C GLY A 145 -17.01 -10.03 15.89
N VAL A 146 -17.36 -9.06 16.78
CA VAL A 146 -18.30 -8.00 16.45
C VAL A 146 -17.70 -7.08 15.36
N THR A 147 -16.44 -6.74 15.48
CA THR A 147 -15.75 -5.86 14.51
C THR A 147 -15.76 -6.47 13.12
N ILE A 148 -15.37 -7.74 12.98
CA ILE A 148 -15.37 -8.43 11.68
C ILE A 148 -16.78 -8.58 11.13
N SER A 149 -17.76 -8.88 11.97
CA SER A 149 -19.17 -9.00 11.54
C SER A 149 -19.70 -7.68 10.97
N VAL A 150 -19.42 -6.55 11.62
CA VAL A 150 -19.80 -5.22 11.12
C VAL A 150 -19.10 -4.91 9.78
N VAL A 151 -17.80 -5.17 9.69
CA VAL A 151 -17.05 -4.94 8.46
C VAL A 151 -17.52 -5.85 7.33
N ALA A 152 -17.82 -7.12 7.62
CA ALA A 152 -18.38 -8.05 6.63
C ALA A 152 -19.76 -7.58 6.14
N MET A 153 -20.65 -7.14 7.05
CA MET A 153 -21.96 -6.60 6.70
C MET A 153 -21.83 -5.36 5.78
N LEU A 154 -20.93 -4.43 6.09
CA LEU A 154 -20.65 -3.28 5.23
C LEU A 154 -20.09 -3.72 3.87
N THR A 155 -19.23 -4.76 3.85
CA THR A 155 -18.68 -5.28 2.59
C THR A 155 -19.74 -5.95 1.73
N VAL A 156 -20.76 -6.58 2.31
CA VAL A 156 -21.93 -7.14 1.57
C VAL A 156 -22.59 -6.07 0.70
N LEU A 157 -22.68 -4.83 1.19
CA LEU A 157 -23.26 -3.70 0.44
C LEU A 157 -22.47 -3.37 -0.84
N ALA A 158 -21.23 -3.82 -0.96
CA ALA A 158 -20.44 -3.62 -2.18
C ALA A 158 -21.03 -4.37 -3.39
N LEU A 159 -21.69 -5.51 -3.16
CA LEU A 159 -22.23 -6.33 -4.24
C LEU A 159 -23.43 -5.69 -4.94
N PRO A 160 -24.51 -5.24 -4.24
CA PRO A 160 -25.60 -4.52 -4.89
C PRO A 160 -25.13 -3.23 -5.57
N VAL A 161 -24.17 -2.50 -4.98
CA VAL A 161 -23.58 -1.33 -5.62
C VAL A 161 -22.85 -1.74 -6.92
N ALA A 162 -22.06 -2.82 -6.92
CA ALA A 162 -21.35 -3.30 -8.12
C ALA A 162 -22.33 -3.72 -9.23
N LEU A 163 -23.46 -4.34 -8.87
CA LEU A 163 -24.50 -4.77 -9.82
C LEU A 163 -25.20 -3.58 -10.50
N GLN A 164 -25.35 -2.45 -9.79
CA GLN A 164 -26.00 -1.24 -10.29
C GLN A 164 -25.09 -0.37 -11.16
N ILE A 165 -23.78 -0.63 -11.20
CA ILE A 165 -22.87 0.15 -12.04
C ILE A 165 -23.22 -0.01 -13.51
N HIS A 166 -23.54 1.11 -14.16
CA HIS A 166 -23.81 1.18 -15.60
C HIS A 166 -22.48 1.34 -16.36
N TRP A 167 -21.98 0.23 -16.89
CA TRP A 167 -20.80 0.26 -17.75
C TRP A 167 -21.17 0.70 -19.15
N PRO A 168 -20.38 1.57 -19.82
CA PRO A 168 -20.56 1.93 -21.23
C PRO A 168 -20.61 0.68 -22.12
N GLN A 169 -21.37 0.73 -23.22
CA GLN A 169 -21.54 -0.41 -24.13
C GLN A 169 -20.19 -0.94 -24.65
N ALA A 170 -19.23 -0.05 -24.92
CA ALA A 170 -17.87 -0.42 -25.32
C ALA A 170 -17.12 -1.29 -24.30
N LEU A 171 -17.55 -1.30 -23.03
CA LEU A 171 -16.96 -2.10 -21.95
C LEU A 171 -17.84 -3.30 -21.54
N ARG A 172 -19.04 -3.45 -22.10
CA ARG A 172 -19.96 -4.55 -21.76
C ARG A 172 -19.63 -5.84 -22.49
N GLY A 173 -19.12 -5.76 -23.74
CA GLY A 173 -18.61 -6.89 -24.50
C GLY A 173 -17.09 -6.92 -24.41
N GLY A 174 -16.49 -8.13 -24.37
CA GLY A 174 -15.04 -8.23 -24.52
C GLY A 174 -14.61 -7.41 -25.73
N ALA A 175 -13.52 -6.67 -25.59
CA ALA A 175 -12.99 -5.91 -26.71
C ALA A 175 -12.85 -6.86 -27.91
N GLN A 176 -13.29 -6.42 -29.10
CA GLN A 176 -12.78 -7.05 -30.31
C GLN A 176 -11.26 -7.12 -30.14
N PRO A 177 -10.62 -8.25 -30.43
CA PRO A 177 -9.18 -8.36 -30.27
C PRO A 177 -8.58 -7.23 -31.10
N VAL A 178 -8.19 -6.14 -30.43
CA VAL A 178 -7.19 -5.26 -30.99
C VAL A 178 -6.02 -6.22 -31.19
N ASP A 179 -5.65 -6.42 -32.43
CA ASP A 179 -4.57 -7.32 -32.83
C ASP A 179 -3.25 -6.81 -32.21
N HIS A 180 -3.13 -6.96 -30.91
CA HIS A 180 -1.86 -6.92 -30.22
C HIS A 180 -1.22 -8.26 -30.60
N GLY A 181 -0.57 -8.23 -31.77
CA GLY A 181 0.05 -9.35 -32.44
C GLY A 181 0.44 -10.42 -31.42
N ARG A 182 -0.06 -11.63 -31.61
CA ARG A 182 0.07 -12.85 -30.81
C ARG A 182 1.13 -12.72 -29.72
N VAL A 183 0.69 -12.67 -28.46
CA VAL A 183 1.57 -12.77 -27.28
C VAL A 183 2.28 -14.13 -27.38
N THR A 184 3.36 -14.15 -28.13
CA THR A 184 4.18 -15.34 -28.35
C THR A 184 5.11 -15.56 -27.13
N PRO A 185 5.59 -16.81 -26.88
CA PRO A 185 6.54 -17.13 -25.81
C PRO A 185 7.84 -16.31 -25.80
N ARG A 186 8.12 -15.56 -26.86
CA ARG A 186 9.23 -14.57 -26.93
C ARG A 186 9.10 -13.39 -25.95
N MET A 187 7.93 -13.20 -25.36
CA MET A 187 7.67 -12.09 -24.44
C MET A 187 8.56 -12.13 -23.17
N ASN A 188 8.91 -13.32 -22.66
CA ASN A 188 9.76 -13.43 -21.47
C ASN A 188 11.20 -12.92 -21.72
N GLN A 189 11.78 -13.21 -22.90
CA GLN A 189 13.13 -12.72 -23.24
C GLN A 189 13.14 -11.22 -23.50
N LEU A 190 12.10 -10.69 -24.16
CA LEU A 190 11.97 -9.27 -24.40
C LEU A 190 11.75 -8.49 -23.11
N GLN A 191 10.91 -9.00 -22.21
CA GLN A 191 10.69 -8.39 -20.88
C GLN A 191 11.97 -8.38 -20.06
N TRP A 192 12.71 -9.50 -20.01
CA TRP A 192 13.98 -9.58 -19.28
C TRP A 192 15.03 -8.59 -19.82
N THR A 193 15.11 -8.44 -21.14
CA THR A 193 16.01 -7.47 -21.77
C THR A 193 15.63 -6.02 -21.43
N ILE A 194 14.33 -5.72 -21.39
CA ILE A 194 13.83 -4.40 -20.98
C ILE A 194 14.20 -4.10 -19.53
N TRP A 195 13.95 -5.04 -18.62
CA TRP A 195 14.33 -4.91 -17.21
C TRP A 195 15.83 -4.70 -17.04
N ARG A 196 16.64 -5.49 -17.71
CA ARG A 196 18.10 -5.36 -17.68
C ARG A 196 18.56 -3.99 -18.16
N ASN A 197 17.95 -3.47 -19.21
CA ASN A 197 18.30 -2.15 -19.77
C ASN A 197 17.87 -1.02 -18.83
N LEU A 198 16.70 -1.08 -18.24
CA LEU A 198 16.22 -0.12 -17.23
C LEU A 198 17.16 -0.08 -16.02
N LEU A 199 17.58 -1.25 -15.53
CA LEU A 199 18.49 -1.35 -14.38
C LEU A 199 19.94 -0.94 -14.69
N ARG A 200 20.34 -0.83 -15.96
CA ARG A 200 21.66 -0.29 -16.35
C ARG A 200 21.75 1.23 -16.09
N ALA A 201 20.67 1.97 -16.22
CA ALA A 201 20.65 3.39 -15.92
C ALA A 201 20.74 3.64 -14.41
N PRO A 202 21.82 4.24 -13.88
CA PRO A 202 22.01 4.36 -12.44
C PRO A 202 20.91 5.18 -11.76
N LEU A 203 20.43 6.24 -12.40
CA LEU A 203 19.33 7.05 -11.87
C LEU A 203 18.05 6.22 -11.70
N VAL A 204 17.68 5.41 -12.71
CA VAL A 204 16.48 4.57 -12.67
C VAL A 204 16.62 3.51 -11.59
N ARG A 205 17.77 2.82 -11.52
CA ARG A 205 18.03 1.80 -10.52
C ARG A 205 17.86 2.31 -9.09
N TRP A 206 18.43 3.47 -8.78
CA TRP A 206 18.33 4.06 -7.45
C TRP A 206 16.95 4.66 -7.15
N LEU A 207 16.21 5.12 -8.16
CA LEU A 207 14.81 5.52 -8.02
C LEU A 207 13.91 4.32 -7.69
N LEU A 208 14.09 3.19 -8.39
CA LEU A 208 13.38 1.95 -8.09
C LEU A 208 13.70 1.44 -6.68
N ALA A 209 14.98 1.48 -6.29
CA ALA A 209 15.41 1.11 -4.95
C ALA A 209 14.82 2.04 -3.87
N ALA A 210 14.75 3.35 -4.13
CA ALA A 210 14.14 4.32 -3.21
C ALA A 210 12.64 4.06 -3.02
N GLY A 211 11.89 3.77 -4.10
CA GLY A 211 10.50 3.39 -4.01
C GLY A 211 10.29 2.05 -3.27
N ALA A 212 11.14 1.06 -3.55
CA ALA A 212 11.08 -0.25 -2.90
C ALA A 212 11.36 -0.16 -1.39
N ILE A 213 12.44 0.50 -0.98
CA ILE A 213 12.82 0.62 0.44
C ILE A 213 11.82 1.49 1.22
N GLN A 214 11.26 2.53 0.58
CA GLN A 214 10.20 3.34 1.18
C GLN A 214 8.98 2.48 1.50
N LEU A 215 8.48 1.72 0.53
CA LEU A 215 7.31 0.86 0.75
C LEU A 215 7.63 -0.35 1.63
N TYR A 216 8.88 -0.80 1.68
CA TYR A 216 9.35 -1.79 2.65
C TYR A 216 9.26 -1.24 4.08
N LEU A 217 9.84 -0.07 4.35
CA LEU A 217 9.78 0.57 5.67
C LEU A 217 8.34 0.88 6.09
N SER A 218 7.52 1.40 5.17
CA SER A 218 6.09 1.59 5.38
C SER A 218 5.39 0.27 5.77
N GLY A 219 5.69 -0.82 5.06
CA GLY A 219 5.17 -2.15 5.35
C GLY A 219 5.58 -2.66 6.73
N VAL A 220 6.84 -2.46 7.12
CA VAL A 220 7.37 -2.79 8.46
C VAL A 220 6.57 -2.04 9.53
N VAL A 221 6.56 -0.72 9.47
CA VAL A 221 5.96 0.12 10.52
C VAL A 221 4.45 -0.07 10.60
N VAL A 222 3.73 -0.03 9.46
CA VAL A 222 2.26 -0.19 9.44
C VAL A 222 1.83 -1.52 10.05
N SER A 223 2.52 -2.62 9.72
CA SER A 223 2.13 -3.95 10.16
C SER A 223 2.45 -4.23 11.63
N THR A 224 3.40 -3.53 12.21
CA THR A 224 3.87 -3.78 13.59
C THR A 224 3.52 -2.68 14.58
N THR A 225 2.90 -1.57 14.13
CA THR A 225 2.50 -0.43 14.99
C THR A 225 1.65 -0.88 16.17
N SER A 226 0.66 -1.75 15.96
CA SER A 226 -0.24 -2.21 17.03
C SER A 226 0.50 -3.01 18.11
N ILE A 227 1.41 -3.91 17.72
CA ILE A 227 2.22 -4.69 18.68
C ILE A 227 3.22 -3.78 19.39
N TYR A 228 3.85 -2.87 18.67
CA TYR A 228 4.78 -1.91 19.25
C TYR A 228 4.09 -1.06 20.34
N LEU A 229 2.89 -0.57 20.05
CA LEU A 229 2.07 0.18 21.00
C LEU A 229 1.59 -0.69 22.17
N ALA A 230 1.15 -1.93 21.90
CA ALA A 230 0.74 -2.85 22.94
C ALA A 230 1.87 -3.11 23.94
N GLY A 231 3.08 -3.41 23.45
CA GLY A 231 4.24 -3.62 24.33
C GLY A 231 4.66 -2.39 25.13
N ARG A 232 4.44 -1.18 24.60
CA ARG A 232 4.78 0.07 25.28
C ARG A 232 3.69 0.54 26.26
N LEU A 233 2.40 0.39 25.91
CA LEU A 233 1.28 0.92 26.69
C LEU A 233 0.85 -0.04 27.80
N GLN A 234 1.02 -1.36 27.63
CA GLN A 234 0.70 -2.37 28.65
C GLN A 234 1.74 -2.46 29.79
N SER A 235 2.96 -2.02 29.55
CA SER A 235 4.02 -2.04 30.58
C SER A 235 3.86 -0.99 31.70
N ASN A 236 2.89 -0.08 31.59
CA ASN A 236 2.57 0.94 32.59
C ASN A 236 1.08 0.87 32.94
N GLU A 237 0.72 0.39 34.12
CA GLU A 237 -0.66 0.24 34.62
C GLU A 237 -1.52 1.53 34.59
N GLN A 238 -0.96 2.68 34.27
CA GLN A 238 -1.64 3.98 34.16
C GLN A 238 -1.82 4.50 32.74
N SER A 239 -1.50 3.73 31.69
CA SER A 239 -1.43 4.31 30.36
C SER A 239 -2.24 3.59 29.27
N VAL A 240 -3.52 3.49 29.47
CA VAL A 240 -4.44 3.69 28.36
C VAL A 240 -4.32 5.19 28.01
N LEU A 241 -3.81 5.54 26.82
CA LEU A 241 -3.67 6.94 26.40
C LEU A 241 -5.09 7.57 26.42
N PHE A 242 -5.40 8.38 27.43
CA PHE A 242 -6.72 8.98 27.63
C PHE A 242 -7.92 7.99 27.72
N GLY A 243 -7.73 6.76 28.20
CA GLY A 243 -8.81 5.76 28.22
C GLY A 243 -9.09 5.09 26.87
N ILE A 244 -8.24 5.28 25.85
CA ILE A 244 -8.39 4.79 24.48
C ILE A 244 -7.54 3.53 24.30
N GLY A 245 -8.11 2.45 23.74
CA GLY A 245 -7.40 1.18 23.53
C GLY A 245 -6.34 1.22 22.43
N VAL A 246 -5.48 0.23 22.41
CA VAL A 246 -4.33 0.15 21.49
C VAL A 246 -4.77 0.09 20.02
N ALA A 247 -5.84 -0.65 19.72
CA ALA A 247 -6.32 -0.76 18.35
C ALA A 247 -6.91 0.56 17.85
N THR A 248 -7.57 1.33 18.71
CA THR A 248 -8.08 2.67 18.40
C THR A 248 -6.93 3.63 18.13
N VAL A 249 -5.89 3.67 18.98
CA VAL A 249 -4.71 4.52 18.74
C VAL A 249 -4.00 4.14 17.44
N THR A 250 -3.83 2.85 17.19
CA THR A 250 -3.26 2.35 15.92
C THR A 250 -4.12 2.80 14.74
N GLY A 251 -5.45 2.67 14.86
CA GLY A 251 -6.41 3.11 13.85
C GLY A 251 -6.34 4.61 13.59
N LEU A 252 -6.22 5.44 14.63
CA LEU A 252 -6.04 6.90 14.51
C LEU A 252 -4.78 7.25 13.74
N LEU A 253 -3.65 6.61 14.05
CA LEU A 253 -2.38 6.85 13.38
C LEU A 253 -2.42 6.41 11.90
N GLN A 254 -2.90 5.20 11.62
CA GLN A 254 -3.01 4.70 10.25
C GLN A 254 -4.09 5.45 9.45
N GLY A 255 -5.20 5.84 10.10
CA GLY A 255 -6.25 6.66 9.51
C GLY A 255 -5.73 8.05 9.13
N ALA A 256 -4.96 8.69 10.01
CA ALA A 256 -4.30 9.97 9.72
C ALA A 256 -3.38 9.87 8.50
N ARG A 257 -2.63 8.76 8.35
CA ARG A 257 -1.82 8.49 7.15
C ARG A 257 -2.67 8.46 5.88
N TRP A 258 -3.77 7.72 5.89
CA TRP A 258 -4.66 7.64 4.72
C TRP A 258 -5.34 8.97 4.39
N LEU A 259 -5.74 9.72 5.41
CA LEU A 259 -6.33 11.04 5.22
C LEU A 259 -5.29 12.06 4.73
N SER A 260 -4.04 11.95 5.18
CA SER A 260 -2.96 12.84 4.73
C SER A 260 -2.65 12.68 3.23
N ASP A 261 -2.81 11.50 2.66
CA ASP A 261 -2.70 11.29 1.21
C ASP A 261 -3.69 12.19 0.42
N ILE A 262 -4.88 12.44 0.98
CA ILE A 262 -5.93 13.24 0.34
C ILE A 262 -5.75 14.74 0.61
N THR A 263 -5.42 15.10 1.85
CA THR A 263 -5.39 16.50 2.32
C THR A 263 -4.03 17.16 2.15
N VAL A 264 -2.97 16.48 2.59
CA VAL A 264 -1.60 17.00 2.63
C VAL A 264 -0.84 16.67 1.34
N GLY A 265 -1.15 15.53 0.70
CA GLY A 265 -0.49 15.07 -0.52
C GLY A 265 -0.42 16.12 -1.64
N PRO A 266 -1.52 16.81 -2.01
CA PRO A 266 -1.50 17.86 -3.02
C PRO A 266 -0.62 19.07 -2.64
N THR A 267 -0.52 19.39 -1.35
CA THR A 267 0.33 20.47 -0.85
C THR A 267 1.80 20.08 -0.89
N ILE A 268 2.14 18.85 -0.49
CA ILE A 268 3.49 18.31 -0.61
C ILE A 268 3.92 18.22 -2.09
N GLY A 269 3.00 17.83 -2.99
CA GLY A 269 3.26 17.84 -4.43
C GLY A 269 3.66 19.22 -4.93
N ARG A 270 2.88 20.25 -4.63
CA ARG A 270 3.20 21.65 -4.98
C ARG A 270 4.52 22.12 -4.37
N LEU A 271 4.79 21.73 -3.14
CA LEU A 271 6.04 22.05 -2.45
C LEU A 271 7.23 21.36 -3.13
N SER A 272 7.05 20.11 -3.55
CA SER A 272 8.05 19.34 -4.30
C SER A 272 8.36 19.97 -5.67
N ASP A 273 7.36 20.54 -6.35
CA ASP A 273 7.56 21.25 -7.60
C ASP A 273 8.37 22.55 -7.38
N ARG A 274 8.13 23.25 -6.26
CA ARG A 274 8.85 24.49 -5.90
C ARG A 274 10.28 24.25 -5.44
N PHE A 275 10.52 23.29 -4.54
CA PHE A 275 11.86 23.03 -3.96
C PHE A 275 12.70 22.05 -4.79
N GLY A 276 12.08 21.37 -5.75
CA GLY A 276 12.70 20.40 -6.64
C GLY A 276 12.50 18.95 -6.20
N GLN A 277 12.04 18.15 -7.15
CA GLN A 277 11.67 16.75 -6.94
C GLN A 277 12.71 15.89 -6.22
N PRO A 278 14.05 15.98 -6.43
CA PRO A 278 14.99 15.12 -5.71
C PRO A 278 15.26 15.59 -4.27
N ARG A 279 15.03 16.85 -3.90
CA ARG A 279 15.29 17.39 -2.55
C ARG A 279 14.18 16.99 -1.56
N MET A 280 12.94 17.05 -2.01
CA MET A 280 11.78 16.86 -1.15
C MET A 280 11.69 15.44 -0.54
N PRO A 281 11.86 14.33 -1.30
CA PRO A 281 11.91 12.99 -0.70
C PRO A 281 13.04 12.85 0.33
N LEU A 282 14.22 13.44 0.08
CA LEU A 282 15.33 13.37 1.02
C LEU A 282 15.02 14.09 2.34
N MET A 283 14.48 15.32 2.29
CA MET A 283 14.08 16.07 3.49
C MET A 283 13.03 15.33 4.31
N LEU A 284 12.00 14.82 3.66
CA LEU A 284 10.95 14.05 4.34
C LEU A 284 11.51 12.74 4.92
N THR A 285 12.44 12.08 4.23
CA THR A 285 13.09 10.86 4.74
C THR A 285 13.95 11.16 5.96
N LEU A 286 14.66 12.29 6.00
CA LEU A 286 15.42 12.73 7.18
C LEU A 286 14.50 12.91 8.39
N VAL A 287 13.38 13.60 8.22
CA VAL A 287 12.38 13.79 9.29
C VAL A 287 11.79 12.45 9.73
N ALA A 288 11.49 11.55 8.78
CA ALA A 288 10.98 10.21 9.08
C ALA A 288 11.99 9.37 9.88
N VAL A 289 13.29 9.44 9.55
CA VAL A 289 14.36 8.77 10.30
C VAL A 289 14.47 9.32 11.72
N LEU A 290 14.46 10.64 11.90
CA LEU A 290 14.47 11.25 13.23
C LEU A 290 13.25 10.83 14.06
N ALA A 291 12.06 10.79 13.45
CA ALA A 291 10.86 10.29 14.10
C ALA A 291 11.01 8.82 14.54
N ILE A 292 11.58 7.97 13.69
CA ILE A 292 11.83 6.55 14.00
C ILE A 292 12.87 6.39 15.13
N LEU A 293 13.94 7.17 15.11
CA LEU A 293 14.93 7.14 16.20
C LEU A 293 14.30 7.59 17.52
N GLY A 294 13.39 8.55 17.48
CA GLY A 294 12.60 8.97 18.63
C GLY A 294 11.75 7.85 19.24
N LEU A 295 11.31 6.87 18.46
CA LEU A 295 10.57 5.71 18.98
C LEU A 295 11.41 4.85 19.95
N ALA A 296 12.71 4.78 19.74
CA ALA A 296 13.59 4.00 20.61
C ALA A 296 13.94 4.73 21.93
N THR A 297 13.98 6.05 21.92
CA THR A 297 14.57 6.86 23.00
C THR A 297 13.57 7.64 23.85
N LEU A 298 12.39 7.99 23.26
CA LEU A 298 11.43 8.88 23.90
C LEU A 298 10.35 8.11 24.69
N PRO A 299 9.74 8.75 25.71
CA PRO A 299 8.66 8.15 26.50
C PRO A 299 7.39 7.91 25.67
N ASN A 300 6.47 7.09 26.20
CA ASN A 300 5.32 6.55 25.47
C ASN A 300 4.46 7.58 24.72
N ARG A 301 4.18 8.74 25.33
CA ARG A 301 3.38 9.81 24.68
C ARG A 301 4.12 10.43 23.49
N ALA A 302 5.42 10.67 23.65
CA ALA A 302 6.25 11.20 22.57
C ALA A 302 6.45 10.17 21.44
N ALA A 303 6.51 8.88 21.75
CA ALA A 303 6.55 7.81 20.74
C ALA A 303 5.31 7.81 19.83
N VAL A 304 4.11 8.08 20.36
CA VAL A 304 2.88 8.21 19.54
C VAL A 304 2.99 9.41 18.58
N LEU A 305 3.51 10.55 19.07
CA LEU A 305 3.76 11.72 18.21
C LEU A 305 4.81 11.42 17.14
N CYS A 306 5.86 10.67 17.47
CA CYS A 306 6.85 10.22 16.50
C CYS A 306 6.23 9.31 15.42
N LEU A 307 5.35 8.37 15.80
CA LEU A 307 4.62 7.55 14.82
C LEU A 307 3.71 8.40 13.93
N PHE A 308 3.00 9.36 14.52
CA PHE A 308 2.16 10.28 13.74
C PHE A 308 3.01 11.07 12.72
N LEU A 309 4.13 11.65 13.16
CA LEU A 309 5.04 12.38 12.29
C LEU A 309 5.63 11.48 11.20
N TYR A 310 6.03 10.25 11.57
CA TYR A 310 6.48 9.25 10.60
C TYR A 310 5.41 8.99 9.53
N PHE A 311 4.15 8.76 9.90
CA PHE A 311 3.09 8.46 8.95
C PHE A 311 2.78 9.63 8.01
N LEU A 312 2.87 10.87 8.48
CA LEU A 312 2.77 12.05 7.62
C LEU A 312 3.93 12.12 6.61
N CYS A 313 5.16 11.87 7.06
CA CYS A 313 6.32 11.81 6.19
C CYS A 313 6.24 10.65 5.18
N ASP A 314 5.80 9.46 5.62
CA ASP A 314 5.63 8.28 4.78
C ASP A 314 4.72 8.56 3.58
N SER A 315 3.57 9.20 3.83
CA SER A 315 2.66 9.66 2.78
C SER A 315 3.35 10.65 1.82
N GLY A 316 4.04 11.64 2.36
CA GLY A 316 4.75 12.65 1.56
C GLY A 316 5.88 12.07 0.71
N ILE A 317 6.67 11.13 1.25
CA ILE A 317 7.75 10.47 0.51
C ILE A 317 7.15 9.65 -0.64
N ASN A 318 6.06 8.93 -0.40
CA ASN A 318 5.39 8.15 -1.43
C ASN A 318 4.90 9.02 -2.59
N VAL A 319 4.28 10.17 -2.29
CA VAL A 319 3.82 11.14 -3.30
C VAL A 319 5.00 11.70 -4.10
N THR A 320 6.06 12.14 -3.43
CA THR A 320 7.19 12.79 -4.07
C THR A 320 8.06 11.83 -4.91
N LEU A 321 8.27 10.59 -4.44
CA LEU A 321 8.97 9.56 -5.21
C LEU A 321 8.14 9.09 -6.41
N SER A 322 6.82 8.98 -6.27
CA SER A 322 5.92 8.64 -7.39
C SER A 322 5.90 9.74 -8.46
N ALA A 323 5.91 11.01 -8.05
CA ALA A 323 6.05 12.15 -8.96
C ALA A 323 7.41 12.14 -9.67
N ALA A 324 8.48 11.84 -8.93
CA ALA A 324 9.82 11.70 -9.51
C ALA A 324 9.89 10.55 -10.53
N ALA A 325 9.28 9.40 -10.22
CA ALA A 325 9.20 8.27 -11.15
C ALA A 325 8.43 8.63 -12.43
N SER A 326 7.33 9.38 -12.29
CA SER A 326 6.57 9.87 -13.43
C SER A 326 7.40 10.87 -14.27
N GLY A 327 8.14 11.77 -13.62
CA GLY A 327 9.03 12.73 -14.30
C GLY A 327 10.17 12.07 -15.07
N VAL A 328 10.78 11.01 -14.53
CA VAL A 328 11.82 10.23 -15.21
C VAL A 328 11.19 9.40 -16.35
N ALA A 329 10.00 8.84 -16.14
CA ALA A 329 9.30 8.06 -17.16
C ALA A 329 8.96 8.88 -18.40
N LEU A 330 8.49 10.12 -18.23
CA LEU A 330 8.16 11.04 -19.36
C LEU A 330 9.37 11.36 -20.24
N ARG A 331 10.60 11.22 -19.72
CA ARG A 331 11.86 11.44 -20.47
C ARG A 331 12.45 10.13 -21.01
N SER A 332 11.79 9.02 -20.78
CA SER A 332 12.25 7.69 -21.22
C SER A 332 11.54 7.27 -22.51
N ASP A 333 12.22 6.53 -23.37
CA ASP A 333 11.62 5.93 -24.58
C ASP A 333 10.51 4.93 -24.26
N ARG A 334 10.43 4.47 -23.00
CA ARG A 334 9.47 3.42 -22.56
C ARG A 334 8.83 3.80 -21.23
N PRO A 335 8.00 4.85 -21.17
CA PRO A 335 7.43 5.37 -19.92
C PRO A 335 6.58 4.33 -19.17
N HIS A 336 5.77 3.56 -19.88
CA HIS A 336 4.91 2.54 -19.25
C HIS A 336 5.69 1.41 -18.56
N HIS A 337 6.82 0.99 -19.14
CA HIS A 337 7.67 -0.03 -18.54
C HIS A 337 8.39 0.48 -17.27
N LEU A 338 8.81 1.74 -17.27
CA LEU A 338 9.45 2.33 -16.10
C LEU A 338 8.46 2.46 -14.92
N ILE A 339 7.24 2.94 -15.18
CA ILE A 339 6.20 3.03 -14.15
C ILE A 339 5.80 1.63 -13.68
N GLY A 340 5.66 0.65 -14.59
CA GLY A 340 5.42 -0.75 -14.22
C GLY A 340 6.54 -1.32 -13.34
N ALA A 341 7.81 -1.05 -13.66
CA ALA A 341 8.95 -1.44 -12.86
C ALA A 341 8.93 -0.79 -11.47
N TYR A 342 8.63 0.51 -11.39
CA TYR A 342 8.53 1.25 -10.13
C TYR A 342 7.42 0.68 -9.22
N THR A 343 6.25 0.43 -9.77
CA THR A 343 5.13 -0.16 -9.00
C THR A 343 5.43 -1.57 -8.54
N THR A 344 6.06 -2.40 -9.39
CA THR A 344 6.45 -3.78 -9.03
C THR A 344 7.52 -3.79 -7.93
N ALA A 345 8.54 -2.93 -8.04
CA ALA A 345 9.56 -2.79 -7.00
C ALA A 345 8.94 -2.34 -5.67
N GLY A 346 7.98 -1.42 -5.71
CA GLY A 346 7.23 -0.99 -4.54
C GLY A 346 6.34 -2.08 -3.93
N ASP A 347 5.62 -2.84 -4.76
CA ASP A 347 4.79 -3.97 -4.31
C ASP A 347 5.67 -5.05 -3.64
N LEU A 348 6.85 -5.33 -4.20
CA LEU A 348 7.83 -6.25 -3.60
C LEU A 348 8.33 -5.73 -2.25
N GLY A 349 8.76 -4.46 -2.18
CA GLY A 349 9.17 -3.82 -0.94
C GLY A 349 8.09 -3.94 0.13
N SER A 350 6.87 -3.56 -0.22
CA SER A 350 5.74 -3.59 0.71
C SER A 350 5.30 -5.01 1.13
N ALA A 351 5.59 -6.03 0.32
CA ALA A 351 5.37 -7.43 0.68
C ALA A 351 6.44 -7.95 1.64
N LEU A 352 7.71 -7.59 1.40
CA LEU A 352 8.81 -7.99 2.26
C LEU A 352 8.78 -7.31 3.64
N GLY A 353 8.19 -6.12 3.75
CA GLY A 353 8.09 -5.36 4.99
C GLY A 353 7.52 -6.17 6.15
N PRO A 354 6.25 -6.58 6.12
CA PRO A 354 5.64 -7.38 7.18
C PRO A 354 6.36 -8.73 7.38
N LEU A 355 6.75 -9.39 6.29
CA LEU A 355 7.42 -10.70 6.34
C LEU A 355 8.68 -10.64 7.19
N LEU A 356 9.57 -9.68 6.91
CA LEU A 356 10.84 -9.54 7.63
C LEU A 356 10.66 -8.92 9.01
N ALA A 357 9.71 -8.02 9.19
CA ALA A 357 9.42 -7.42 10.49
C ALA A 357 9.00 -8.44 11.54
N PHE A 358 8.14 -9.38 11.17
CA PHE A 358 7.67 -10.41 12.10
C PHE A 358 8.65 -11.59 12.27
N SER A 359 9.55 -11.83 11.31
CA SER A 359 10.60 -12.86 11.45
C SER A 359 11.83 -12.31 12.17
N ILE A 360 12.39 -11.19 11.72
CA ILE A 360 13.62 -10.61 12.28
C ILE A 360 13.35 -9.72 13.50
N GLY A 361 12.26 -8.94 13.47
CA GLY A 361 11.91 -8.03 14.55
C GLY A 361 11.65 -8.71 15.89
N ARG A 362 11.32 -10.01 15.88
CA ARG A 362 11.19 -10.81 17.10
C ARG A 362 12.54 -11.10 17.77
N SER A 363 13.57 -11.33 17.00
CA SER A 363 14.92 -11.66 17.52
C SER A 363 15.75 -10.42 17.87
N LEU A 364 15.63 -9.34 17.07
CA LEU A 364 16.43 -8.12 17.23
C LEU A 364 15.69 -6.98 17.94
N GLY A 365 14.37 -7.10 18.13
CA GLY A 365 13.52 -6.04 18.65
C GLY A 365 13.03 -5.08 17.54
N LEU A 366 11.77 -4.63 17.67
CA LEU A 366 11.15 -3.74 16.71
C LEU A 366 11.86 -2.37 16.57
N PRO A 367 12.28 -1.68 17.67
CA PRO A 367 12.97 -0.40 17.54
C PRO A 367 14.27 -0.50 16.75
N PHE A 368 15.03 -1.57 16.94
CA PHE A 368 16.27 -1.80 16.18
C PHE A 368 15.97 -2.05 14.70
N THR A 369 14.96 -2.90 14.40
CA THR A 369 14.54 -3.19 13.02
C THR A 369 14.07 -1.92 12.31
N TYR A 370 13.32 -1.05 12.97
CA TYR A 370 12.90 0.23 12.43
C TYR A 370 14.10 1.13 12.13
N GLY A 371 15.02 1.27 13.10
CA GLY A 371 16.20 2.12 12.97
C GLY A 371 17.10 1.72 11.81
N VAL A 372 17.46 0.44 11.75
CA VAL A 372 18.29 -0.10 10.65
C VAL A 372 17.63 0.11 9.29
N THR A 373 16.34 -0.20 9.19
CA THR A 373 15.60 -0.02 7.92
C THR A 373 15.53 1.45 7.51
N ALA A 374 15.29 2.34 8.46
CA ALA A 374 15.20 3.77 8.22
C ALA A 374 16.55 4.35 7.76
N VAL A 375 17.66 3.94 8.37
CA VAL A 375 19.02 4.35 7.97
C VAL A 375 19.34 3.85 6.56
N ILE A 376 19.06 2.59 6.25
CA ILE A 376 19.22 2.06 4.88
C ILE A 376 18.37 2.84 3.90
N GLY A 377 17.11 3.13 4.25
CA GLY A 377 16.20 3.96 3.44
C GLY A 377 16.79 5.36 3.14
N LEU A 378 17.33 6.00 4.17
CA LEU A 378 17.99 7.31 4.03
C LEU A 378 19.19 7.25 3.07
N LEU A 379 20.06 6.25 3.21
CA LEU A 379 21.23 6.08 2.32
C LEU A 379 20.81 5.86 0.87
N VAL A 380 19.76 5.07 0.63
CA VAL A 380 19.24 4.80 -0.72
C VAL A 380 18.62 6.07 -1.32
N VAL A 381 17.80 6.80 -0.56
CA VAL A 381 17.17 8.05 -1.02
C VAL A 381 18.24 9.15 -1.22
N TRP A 382 19.24 9.22 -0.35
CA TRP A 382 20.36 10.14 -0.52
C TRP A 382 21.16 9.83 -1.80
N ARG A 383 21.43 8.56 -2.09
CA ARG A 383 22.11 8.18 -3.33
C ARG A 383 21.30 8.53 -4.58
N TYR A 384 19.98 8.30 -4.53
CA TYR A 384 19.09 8.77 -5.59
C TYR A 384 19.18 10.29 -5.77
N PHE A 385 19.12 11.05 -4.66
CA PHE A 385 19.25 12.51 -4.69
C PHE A 385 20.56 12.97 -5.33
N ALA A 386 21.70 12.39 -4.94
CA ALA A 386 23.01 12.75 -5.47
C ALA A 386 23.09 12.54 -7.00
N LEU A 387 22.57 11.42 -7.50
CA LEU A 387 22.52 11.13 -8.93
C LEU A 387 21.56 12.06 -9.69
N ALA A 388 20.39 12.34 -9.11
CA ALA A 388 19.40 13.20 -9.75
C ALA A 388 19.88 14.67 -9.87
N THR A 389 20.64 15.14 -8.90
CA THR A 389 21.25 16.48 -8.94
C THR A 389 22.39 16.56 -9.96
N GLN A 390 23.26 15.56 -10.05
CA GLN A 390 24.30 15.46 -11.07
C GLN A 390 23.73 15.50 -12.49
N HIS A 391 22.66 14.72 -12.73
CA HIS A 391 21.98 14.73 -14.04
C HIS A 391 21.39 16.10 -14.41
N ARG A 392 20.85 16.83 -13.44
CA ARG A 392 20.32 18.18 -13.69
C ARG A 392 21.42 19.17 -14.06
N HIS A 393 22.55 19.17 -13.35
CA HIS A 393 23.69 20.05 -13.66
C HIS A 393 24.28 19.73 -15.02
N ALA A 394 24.37 18.48 -15.42
CA ALA A 394 24.84 18.09 -16.75
C ALA A 394 23.92 18.60 -17.90
N GLN A 395 22.59 18.68 -17.61
CA GLN A 395 21.61 19.20 -18.59
C GLN A 395 21.52 20.75 -18.64
N SER A 396 21.83 21.44 -17.54
CA SER A 396 21.80 22.90 -17.46
C SER A 396 23.11 23.56 -17.90
N GLY A 397 24.19 22.80 -18.08
CA GLY A 397 25.48 23.25 -18.57
C GLY A 397 25.67 23.02 -20.08
N MET A 398 24.67 22.51 -20.79
CA MET A 398 24.54 22.49 -22.26
C MET A 398 23.54 23.54 -22.72
#